data_379fcb065f332374f449a1f26a110021
#
_entry.id   379fcb065f332374f449a1f26a110021
#
_cell.length_a   1.000
_cell.length_b   1.000
_cell.length_c   1.000
_cell.angle_alpha   90.00
_cell.angle_beta   90.00
_cell.angle_gamma   90.00
#
_symmetry.space_group_name_H-M   'P 1'
#
loop_
_entity.id
_entity.type
_entity.pdbx_description
1 polymer ?
#
loop_
_entity_poly.entity_id
_entity_poly.type
_entity_poly.pdbx_seq_one_letter_code
_entity_poly.pdbx_strand_id
1 'polypeptide(L)'
;ENAMKKGQVYEGVIETVEFPNKGIVNVSQEDRRVIVKNGVPGQKVRFSVNKVKKGKAEGRLLEVIEKAPQEIESACPHFGQCGGCTYQNLPYEEQVKLKESQVKAMMDEAVDGDYIWEGVLESPVKSEYRNKMEFSFGDEYKDGPLALGMHKRGSFHDIVNVCDCQIGDGDYRKLLACTLECARESGLPYYHRMRHEGYFRHLLVRKAEKTEEILIDIVTASEEGFGSKPKEFLDKWAAALQALELSGKIVGILHTKNDSLADIVKDEGTEVLFGQDYFYEELLGLKFKITPFSFFQTNSLGAEVLYEKAREYIGDTNEKVVFDLYSGTGTIAQILAPVAKKVVGVEIVEEAVEAAKVNAKLNGLDNFTFWAGDVLKVIDELGEIPDLIMLDPPRDGVNPKALMKILNFGVDRLVYIACKPTSLA
;
A
#
# COMPACT_ATOMS: atom_id res chain seq x y z
N GLU A 1 -38.27 -11.21 -25.03
CA GLU A 1 -36.80 -11.14 -24.82
C GLU A 1 -36.54 -10.56 -23.44
N ASN A 2 -36.22 -11.42 -22.48
CA ASN A 2 -35.87 -10.98 -21.12
C ASN A 2 -34.41 -10.54 -21.08
N ALA A 3 -34.14 -9.29 -21.45
CA ALA A 3 -32.82 -8.71 -21.28
C ALA A 3 -32.46 -8.64 -19.78
N MET A 4 -31.20 -8.89 -19.43
CA MET A 4 -30.70 -8.77 -18.08
C MET A 4 -30.98 -7.38 -17.50
N LYS A 5 -31.57 -7.30 -16.33
CA LYS A 5 -31.99 -6.06 -15.68
C LYS A 5 -31.35 -5.90 -14.31
N LYS A 6 -31.12 -4.65 -13.92
CA LYS A 6 -30.66 -4.29 -12.57
C LYS A 6 -31.61 -4.87 -11.52
N GLY A 7 -31.04 -5.49 -10.49
CA GLY A 7 -31.78 -6.11 -9.39
C GLY A 7 -32.08 -7.59 -9.57
N GLN A 8 -31.92 -8.13 -10.76
CA GLN A 8 -32.08 -9.57 -10.98
C GLN A 8 -30.93 -10.35 -10.35
N VAL A 9 -31.25 -11.55 -9.86
CA VAL A 9 -30.29 -12.45 -9.20
C VAL A 9 -30.01 -13.64 -10.13
N TYR A 10 -28.73 -13.93 -10.30
CA TYR A 10 -28.26 -15.05 -11.10
C TYR A 10 -27.27 -15.89 -10.32
N GLU A 11 -27.05 -17.11 -10.77
CA GLU A 11 -26.02 -18.02 -10.28
C GLU A 11 -25.09 -18.39 -11.44
N GLY A 12 -23.82 -18.56 -11.13
CA GLY A 12 -22.84 -19.02 -12.11
C GLY A 12 -21.47 -19.26 -11.49
N VAL A 13 -20.58 -19.82 -12.29
CA VAL A 13 -19.22 -20.13 -11.88
C VAL A 13 -18.29 -18.99 -12.32
N ILE A 14 -17.43 -18.54 -11.42
CA ILE A 14 -16.35 -17.62 -11.76
C ILE A 14 -15.31 -18.41 -12.55
N GLU A 15 -15.17 -18.10 -13.84
CA GLU A 15 -14.25 -18.81 -14.72
C GLU A 15 -12.82 -18.27 -14.57
N THR A 16 -12.68 -16.97 -14.55
CA THR A 16 -11.41 -16.26 -14.41
C THR A 16 -11.59 -15.03 -13.54
N VAL A 17 -10.48 -14.51 -13.01
CA VAL A 17 -10.46 -13.22 -12.30
C VAL A 17 -9.43 -12.31 -12.99
N GLU A 18 -9.92 -11.24 -13.60
CA GLU A 18 -9.08 -10.22 -14.20
C GLU A 18 -8.58 -9.22 -13.15
N PHE A 19 -7.46 -8.58 -13.46
CA PHE A 19 -6.86 -7.58 -12.56
C PHE A 19 -7.84 -6.42 -12.28
N PRO A 20 -7.98 -5.96 -11.06
CA PRO A 20 -7.33 -6.48 -9.84
C PRO A 20 -8.11 -7.62 -9.14
N ASN A 21 -9.43 -7.68 -9.27
CA ASN A 21 -10.30 -8.63 -8.58
C ASN A 21 -11.64 -8.83 -9.30
N LYS A 22 -11.64 -8.69 -10.61
CA LYS A 22 -12.83 -8.75 -11.44
C LYS A 22 -13.12 -10.19 -11.88
N GLY A 23 -13.96 -10.89 -11.12
CA GLY A 23 -14.42 -12.22 -11.48
C GLY A 23 -15.31 -12.19 -12.71
N ILE A 24 -15.08 -13.11 -13.65
CA ILE A 24 -15.85 -13.20 -14.87
C ILE A 24 -16.77 -14.41 -14.77
N VAL A 25 -18.10 -14.14 -14.83
CA VAL A 25 -19.14 -15.15 -14.82
C VAL A 25 -19.87 -15.11 -16.15
N ASN A 26 -19.93 -16.23 -16.87
CA ASN A 26 -20.74 -16.37 -18.05
C ASN A 26 -22.11 -16.92 -17.65
N VAL A 27 -23.15 -16.13 -17.89
CA VAL A 27 -24.52 -16.55 -17.65
C VAL A 27 -25.02 -17.16 -18.94
N SER A 28 -25.02 -18.50 -19.00
CA SER A 28 -25.35 -19.27 -20.19
C SER A 28 -26.75 -19.04 -20.73
N GLN A 29 -27.72 -18.77 -19.86
CA GLN A 29 -29.10 -18.48 -20.21
C GLN A 29 -29.28 -17.16 -20.98
N GLU A 30 -28.34 -16.24 -20.79
CA GLU A 30 -28.39 -14.88 -21.37
C GLU A 30 -27.28 -14.65 -22.39
N ASP A 31 -26.37 -15.63 -22.56
CA ASP A 31 -25.14 -15.51 -23.37
C ASP A 31 -24.41 -14.21 -23.07
N ARG A 32 -24.25 -13.89 -21.77
CA ARG A 32 -23.71 -12.63 -21.30
C ARG A 32 -22.66 -12.82 -20.22
N ARG A 33 -21.60 -12.05 -20.35
CA ARG A 33 -20.48 -11.96 -19.43
C ARG A 33 -20.81 -10.93 -18.33
N VAL A 34 -20.70 -11.33 -17.07
CA VAL A 34 -20.94 -10.46 -15.93
C VAL A 34 -19.67 -10.37 -15.07
N ILE A 35 -19.30 -9.15 -14.67
CA ILE A 35 -18.18 -8.90 -13.77
C ILE A 35 -18.69 -8.94 -12.34
N VAL A 36 -18.17 -9.87 -11.53
CA VAL A 36 -18.51 -10.02 -10.11
C VAL A 36 -17.21 -9.91 -9.31
N LYS A 37 -17.08 -8.86 -8.50
CA LYS A 37 -15.87 -8.62 -7.70
C LYS A 37 -15.85 -9.49 -6.44
N ASN A 38 -14.65 -9.66 -5.87
CA ASN A 38 -14.40 -10.30 -4.57
C ASN A 38 -14.56 -11.82 -4.53
N GLY A 39 -14.63 -12.48 -5.68
CA GLY A 39 -14.60 -13.92 -5.76
C GLY A 39 -13.26 -14.45 -6.26
N VAL A 40 -13.10 -15.78 -6.24
CA VAL A 40 -11.93 -16.47 -6.78
C VAL A 40 -12.34 -17.47 -7.87
N PRO A 41 -11.42 -17.80 -8.78
CA PRO A 41 -11.75 -18.72 -9.88
C PRO A 41 -12.23 -20.09 -9.35
N GLY A 42 -13.28 -20.61 -9.97
CA GLY A 42 -13.85 -21.91 -9.62
C GLY A 42 -14.99 -21.88 -8.61
N GLN A 43 -15.26 -20.73 -7.98
CA GLN A 43 -16.41 -20.58 -7.08
C GLN A 43 -17.70 -20.56 -7.88
N LYS A 44 -18.73 -21.25 -7.38
CA LYS A 44 -20.11 -21.05 -7.81
C LYS A 44 -20.74 -20.00 -6.92
N VAL A 45 -21.21 -18.91 -7.52
CA VAL A 45 -21.68 -17.73 -6.78
C VAL A 45 -23.10 -17.36 -7.17
N ARG A 46 -23.81 -16.73 -6.22
CA ARG A 46 -25.06 -16.01 -6.45
C ARG A 46 -24.74 -14.52 -6.40
N PHE A 47 -25.21 -13.77 -7.37
CA PHE A 47 -24.97 -12.35 -7.46
C PHE A 47 -26.22 -11.60 -7.94
N SER A 48 -26.30 -10.34 -7.55
CA SER A 48 -27.34 -9.41 -8.01
C SER A 48 -26.75 -8.44 -9.02
N VAL A 49 -27.40 -8.30 -10.15
CA VAL A 49 -26.98 -7.34 -11.18
C VAL A 49 -27.20 -5.93 -10.66
N ASN A 50 -26.15 -5.15 -10.59
CA ASN A 50 -26.21 -3.77 -10.11
C ASN A 50 -25.96 -2.72 -11.21
N LYS A 51 -25.46 -3.15 -12.36
CA LYS A 51 -25.20 -2.25 -13.47
C LYS A 51 -25.25 -3.00 -14.81
N VAL A 52 -25.99 -2.44 -15.74
CA VAL A 52 -26.04 -2.95 -17.12
C VAL A 52 -25.71 -1.80 -18.05
N LYS A 53 -24.64 -1.96 -18.81
CA LYS A 53 -24.28 -1.06 -19.92
C LYS A 53 -24.19 -1.88 -21.19
N LYS A 54 -24.25 -1.20 -22.32
CA LYS A 54 -24.18 -1.83 -23.65
C LYS A 54 -22.96 -2.77 -23.74
N GLY A 55 -23.24 -4.08 -23.79
CA GLY A 55 -22.21 -5.13 -23.87
C GLY A 55 -21.54 -5.53 -22.57
N LYS A 56 -21.83 -4.89 -21.44
CA LYS A 56 -21.21 -5.18 -20.14
C LYS A 56 -22.25 -5.17 -19.02
N ALA A 57 -22.14 -6.14 -18.11
CA ALA A 57 -22.92 -6.16 -16.88
C ALA A 57 -21.98 -6.34 -15.69
N GLU A 58 -22.34 -5.73 -14.57
CA GLU A 58 -21.65 -5.89 -13.28
C GLU A 58 -22.65 -6.42 -12.25
N GLY A 59 -22.19 -7.31 -11.41
CA GLY A 59 -22.98 -7.87 -10.32
C GLY A 59 -22.29 -7.74 -8.97
N ARG A 60 -23.11 -7.70 -7.92
CA ARG A 60 -22.63 -7.72 -6.54
C ARG A 60 -22.72 -9.16 -6.02
N LEU A 61 -21.63 -9.67 -5.51
CA LEU A 61 -21.55 -10.98 -4.88
C LEU A 61 -22.46 -11.02 -3.64
N LEU A 62 -23.43 -11.94 -3.63
CA LEU A 62 -24.34 -12.15 -2.50
C LEU A 62 -23.88 -13.34 -1.65
N GLU A 63 -23.51 -14.45 -2.30
CA GLU A 63 -23.22 -15.70 -1.62
C GLU A 63 -22.29 -16.58 -2.48
N VAL A 64 -21.38 -17.26 -1.84
CA VAL A 64 -20.62 -18.35 -2.46
C VAL A 64 -21.39 -19.64 -2.19
N ILE A 65 -21.99 -20.23 -3.24
CA ILE A 65 -22.80 -21.44 -3.16
C ILE A 65 -21.92 -22.67 -3.01
N GLU A 66 -20.88 -22.74 -3.83
CA GLU A 66 -19.89 -23.81 -3.79
C GLU A 66 -18.49 -23.19 -3.79
N LYS A 67 -17.65 -23.65 -2.87
CA LYS A 67 -16.24 -23.23 -2.82
C LYS A 67 -15.47 -23.72 -4.03
N ALA A 68 -14.45 -22.96 -4.44
CA ALA A 68 -13.51 -23.41 -5.45
C ALA A 68 -12.71 -24.61 -4.92
N PRO A 69 -12.28 -25.54 -5.81
CA PRO A 69 -11.53 -26.73 -5.38
C PRO A 69 -10.24 -26.40 -4.61
N GLN A 70 -9.56 -25.32 -4.97
CA GLN A 70 -8.31 -24.88 -4.32
C GLN A 70 -8.52 -23.96 -3.12
N GLU A 71 -9.75 -23.59 -2.83
CA GLU A 71 -10.08 -22.63 -1.77
C GLU A 71 -9.79 -23.21 -0.39
N ILE A 72 -9.21 -22.38 0.48
CA ILE A 72 -8.93 -22.70 1.88
C ILE A 72 -9.68 -21.74 2.80
N GLU A 73 -9.80 -22.10 4.06
CA GLU A 73 -10.27 -21.20 5.09
C GLU A 73 -9.15 -20.22 5.43
N SER A 74 -9.49 -18.91 5.49
CA SER A 74 -8.52 -17.87 5.81
C SER A 74 -8.07 -17.99 7.27
N ALA A 75 -6.77 -17.81 7.51
CA ALA A 75 -6.23 -17.71 8.86
C ALA A 75 -6.68 -16.43 9.59
N CYS A 76 -7.05 -15.39 8.83
CA CYS A 76 -7.56 -14.14 9.40
C CYS A 76 -9.07 -14.24 9.67
N PRO A 77 -9.53 -14.07 10.92
CA PRO A 77 -10.95 -14.15 11.24
C PRO A 77 -11.78 -13.00 10.66
N HIS A 78 -11.12 -11.94 10.22
CA HIS A 78 -11.77 -10.75 9.65
C HIS A 78 -11.90 -10.81 8.12
N PHE A 79 -11.33 -11.82 7.49
CA PHE A 79 -11.41 -11.97 6.04
C PHE A 79 -12.87 -12.11 5.58
N GLY A 80 -13.21 -11.41 4.52
CA GLY A 80 -14.57 -11.33 4.00
C GLY A 80 -15.33 -10.11 4.48
N GLN A 81 -15.10 -9.65 5.70
CA GLN A 81 -15.67 -8.41 6.24
C GLN A 81 -14.74 -7.22 6.07
N CYS A 82 -13.48 -7.38 6.44
CA CYS A 82 -12.44 -6.36 6.29
C CYS A 82 -12.12 -6.12 4.82
N GLY A 83 -12.03 -4.84 4.42
CA GLY A 83 -11.67 -4.43 3.06
C GLY A 83 -10.17 -4.51 2.75
N GLY A 84 -9.34 -4.94 3.70
CA GLY A 84 -7.88 -4.88 3.55
C GLY A 84 -7.26 -5.98 2.69
N CYS A 85 -7.91 -7.14 2.55
CA CYS A 85 -7.36 -8.30 1.85
C CYS A 85 -8.35 -8.90 0.88
N THR A 86 -7.85 -9.40 -0.26
CA THR A 86 -8.69 -9.91 -1.34
C THR A 86 -8.66 -11.43 -1.47
N TYR A 87 -7.50 -12.07 -1.20
CA TYR A 87 -7.26 -13.47 -1.59
C TYR A 87 -6.80 -14.39 -0.46
N GLN A 88 -7.09 -14.07 0.80
CA GLN A 88 -6.66 -14.94 1.90
C GLN A 88 -7.35 -16.31 1.95
N ASN A 89 -8.39 -16.51 1.15
CA ASN A 89 -9.07 -17.80 0.97
C ASN A 89 -8.42 -18.67 -0.11
N LEU A 90 -7.27 -18.26 -0.63
CA LEU A 90 -6.44 -19.08 -1.52
C LEU A 90 -5.09 -19.39 -0.87
N PRO A 91 -4.55 -20.61 -1.06
CA PRO A 91 -3.15 -20.86 -0.71
C PRO A 91 -2.23 -19.86 -1.39
N TYR A 92 -1.12 -19.51 -0.76
CA TYR A 92 -0.23 -18.48 -1.30
C TYR A 92 0.27 -18.81 -2.72
N GLU A 93 0.61 -20.05 -3.01
CA GLU A 93 0.99 -20.49 -4.34
C GLU A 93 -0.12 -20.28 -5.38
N GLU A 94 -1.37 -20.40 -5.00
CA GLU A 94 -2.51 -20.13 -5.89
C GLU A 94 -2.72 -18.61 -6.09
N GLN A 95 -2.44 -17.81 -5.07
CA GLN A 95 -2.43 -16.33 -5.19
C GLN A 95 -1.37 -15.89 -6.20
N VAL A 96 -0.17 -16.47 -6.13
CA VAL A 96 0.94 -16.17 -7.04
C VAL A 96 0.57 -16.54 -8.47
N LYS A 97 0.02 -17.75 -8.69
CA LYS A 97 -0.44 -18.19 -10.02
C LYS A 97 -1.50 -17.26 -10.60
N LEU A 98 -2.45 -16.83 -9.78
CA LEU A 98 -3.51 -15.92 -10.21
C LEU A 98 -2.93 -14.58 -10.66
N LYS A 99 -2.06 -14.00 -9.86
CA LYS A 99 -1.39 -12.73 -10.19
C LYS A 99 -0.50 -12.85 -11.42
N GLU A 100 0.22 -13.96 -11.56
CA GLU A 100 1.03 -14.25 -12.73
C GLU A 100 0.17 -14.29 -14.00
N SER A 101 -0.95 -15.00 -13.96
CA SER A 101 -1.86 -15.11 -15.12
C SER A 101 -2.45 -13.74 -15.52
N GLN A 102 -2.78 -12.92 -14.54
CA GLN A 102 -3.32 -11.57 -14.79
C GLN A 102 -2.29 -10.67 -15.47
N VAL A 103 -1.08 -10.61 -14.93
CA VAL A 103 -0.02 -9.74 -15.47
C VAL A 103 0.47 -10.24 -16.82
N LYS A 104 0.64 -11.55 -16.97
CA LYS A 104 1.05 -12.13 -18.25
C LYS A 104 0.03 -11.86 -19.36
N ALA A 105 -1.25 -11.99 -19.09
CA ALA A 105 -2.31 -11.67 -20.06
C ALA A 105 -2.25 -10.21 -20.51
N MET A 106 -2.00 -9.28 -19.58
CA MET A 106 -1.83 -7.86 -19.90
C MET A 106 -0.59 -7.60 -20.77
N MET A 107 0.53 -8.25 -20.45
CA MET A 107 1.76 -8.09 -21.23
C MET A 107 1.62 -8.71 -22.63
N ASP A 108 1.02 -9.88 -22.75
CA ASP A 108 0.79 -10.52 -24.06
C ASP A 108 -0.09 -9.66 -24.97
N GLU A 109 -1.05 -8.94 -24.42
CA GLU A 109 -1.91 -8.03 -25.17
C GLU A 109 -1.17 -6.74 -25.56
N ALA A 110 -0.34 -6.19 -24.67
CA ALA A 110 0.30 -4.89 -24.86
C ALA A 110 1.57 -4.96 -25.71
N VAL A 111 2.29 -6.07 -25.70
CA VAL A 111 3.59 -6.21 -26.37
C VAL A 111 3.43 -6.90 -27.71
N ASP A 112 3.82 -6.19 -28.78
CA ASP A 112 3.92 -6.77 -30.12
C ASP A 112 5.30 -7.43 -30.25
N GLY A 113 5.33 -8.73 -30.45
CA GLY A 113 6.55 -9.51 -30.62
C GLY A 113 6.95 -10.28 -29.38
N ASP A 114 8.15 -10.84 -29.41
CA ASP A 114 8.64 -11.71 -28.35
C ASP A 114 9.24 -10.92 -27.20
N TYR A 115 9.05 -11.43 -25.99
CA TYR A 115 9.70 -10.94 -24.78
C TYR A 115 9.95 -12.11 -23.83
N ILE A 116 10.83 -11.94 -22.87
CA ILE A 116 11.16 -12.97 -21.90
C ILE A 116 10.28 -12.78 -20.67
N TRP A 117 9.46 -13.80 -20.38
CA TRP A 117 8.67 -13.86 -19.15
C TRP A 117 9.44 -14.68 -18.11
N GLU A 118 9.85 -14.06 -17.01
CA GLU A 118 10.66 -14.74 -15.99
C GLU A 118 9.85 -15.24 -14.79
N GLY A 119 8.55 -15.01 -14.78
CA GLY A 119 7.66 -15.46 -13.71
C GLY A 119 7.48 -14.44 -12.60
N VAL A 120 7.13 -14.92 -11.42
CA VAL A 120 6.84 -14.11 -10.24
C VAL A 120 7.78 -14.53 -9.10
N LEU A 121 8.37 -13.53 -8.46
CA LEU A 121 9.14 -13.72 -7.23
C LEU A 121 8.19 -13.63 -6.03
N GLU A 122 8.27 -14.63 -5.15
CA GLU A 122 7.44 -14.68 -3.95
C GLU A 122 7.95 -13.77 -2.85
N SER A 123 7.02 -13.36 -1.97
CA SER A 123 7.42 -12.73 -0.71
C SER A 123 8.14 -13.74 0.19
N PRO A 124 9.27 -13.38 0.81
CA PRO A 124 9.96 -14.26 1.76
C PRO A 124 9.08 -14.64 2.96
N VAL A 125 8.16 -13.75 3.35
CA VAL A 125 7.24 -13.96 4.47
C VAL A 125 5.81 -13.77 3.96
N LYS A 126 4.93 -14.70 4.33
CA LYS A 126 3.55 -14.76 3.82
C LYS A 126 2.52 -14.13 4.76
N SER A 127 2.89 -13.93 6.02
CA SER A 127 2.06 -13.29 7.06
C SER A 127 2.93 -12.36 7.90
N GLU A 128 2.29 -11.44 8.61
CA GLU A 128 2.98 -10.47 9.49
C GLU A 128 4.11 -9.69 8.80
N TYR A 129 3.99 -9.52 7.50
CA TYR A 129 5.01 -8.86 6.67
C TYR A 129 4.84 -7.34 6.59
N ARG A 130 3.66 -6.85 6.93
CA ARG A 130 3.34 -5.44 6.71
C ARG A 130 3.95 -4.56 7.80
N ASN A 131 4.83 -3.67 7.39
CA ASN A 131 5.60 -2.79 8.29
C ASN A 131 4.91 -1.45 8.57
N LYS A 132 3.75 -1.20 7.95
CA LYS A 132 2.95 0.01 8.15
C LYS A 132 1.47 -0.34 8.06
N MET A 133 0.69 0.11 9.03
CA MET A 133 -0.76 0.02 8.99
C MET A 133 -1.37 1.37 9.37
N GLU A 134 -2.41 1.76 8.65
CA GLU A 134 -3.24 2.91 8.97
C GLU A 134 -4.63 2.40 9.35
N PHE A 135 -4.96 2.48 10.62
CA PHE A 135 -6.28 2.09 11.12
C PHE A 135 -7.17 3.32 11.23
N SER A 136 -8.46 3.14 11.03
CA SER A 136 -9.45 4.20 11.13
C SER A 136 -10.33 4.02 12.35
N PHE A 137 -10.67 5.11 13.01
CA PHE A 137 -11.70 5.13 14.05
C PHE A 137 -13.08 5.30 13.41
N GLY A 138 -14.09 4.68 14.00
CA GLY A 138 -15.46 4.78 13.55
C GLY A 138 -16.38 3.91 14.41
N ASP A 139 -17.40 3.36 13.79
CA ASP A 139 -18.29 2.36 14.40
C ASP A 139 -18.48 1.18 13.45
N GLU A 140 -18.85 0.03 13.99
CA GLU A 140 -19.14 -1.18 13.19
C GLU A 140 -20.49 -1.09 12.50
N TYR A 141 -21.39 -0.35 13.10
CA TYR A 141 -22.74 -0.06 12.62
C TYR A 141 -23.16 1.32 13.16
N LYS A 142 -24.14 1.93 12.51
CA LYS A 142 -24.60 3.28 12.88
C LYS A 142 -24.93 3.38 14.38
N ASP A 143 -24.33 4.36 15.03
CA ASP A 143 -24.46 4.65 16.46
C ASP A 143 -24.01 3.49 17.39
N GLY A 144 -23.15 2.61 16.88
CA GLY A 144 -22.53 1.55 17.65
C GLY A 144 -21.36 2.05 18.52
N PRO A 145 -20.72 1.15 19.28
CA PRO A 145 -19.57 1.51 20.09
C PRO A 145 -18.39 1.93 19.22
N LEU A 146 -17.48 2.73 19.81
CA LEU A 146 -16.25 3.14 19.17
C LEU A 146 -15.47 1.92 18.69
N ALA A 147 -15.09 1.93 17.43
CA ALA A 147 -14.31 0.88 16.77
C ALA A 147 -13.00 1.47 16.23
N LEU A 148 -12.00 0.63 16.13
CA LEU A 148 -10.71 0.97 15.53
C LEU A 148 -10.25 -0.21 14.66
N GLY A 149 -10.08 0.04 13.37
CA GLY A 149 -9.68 -1.01 12.46
C GLY A 149 -9.68 -0.58 11.01
N MET A 150 -10.21 -1.44 10.15
CA MET A 150 -10.24 -1.23 8.71
C MET A 150 -11.67 -1.04 8.23
N HIS A 151 -11.84 -0.32 7.14
CA HIS A 151 -13.14 -0.19 6.52
C HIS A 151 -13.69 -1.55 6.10
N LYS A 152 -14.98 -1.73 6.34
CA LYS A 152 -15.69 -2.93 5.91
C LYS A 152 -15.71 -3.02 4.38
N ARG A 153 -15.55 -4.22 3.86
CA ARG A 153 -15.59 -4.47 2.41
C ARG A 153 -16.91 -3.97 1.81
N GLY A 154 -16.81 -3.11 0.80
CA GLY A 154 -17.96 -2.52 0.14
C GLY A 154 -18.66 -1.39 0.91
N SER A 155 -18.09 -0.94 2.02
CA SER A 155 -18.60 0.18 2.82
C SER A 155 -17.53 1.23 3.03
N PHE A 156 -17.92 2.51 2.99
CA PHE A 156 -17.05 3.63 3.33
C PHE A 156 -17.24 4.13 4.77
N HIS A 157 -18.23 3.59 5.48
CA HIS A 157 -18.63 4.11 6.79
C HIS A 157 -18.32 3.15 7.93
N ASP A 158 -18.55 1.85 7.71
CA ASP A 158 -18.43 0.86 8.77
C ASP A 158 -16.96 0.43 8.95
N ILE A 159 -16.56 0.31 10.21
CA ILE A 159 -15.20 -0.10 10.62
C ILE A 159 -15.28 -1.49 11.24
N VAL A 160 -14.43 -2.38 10.77
CA VAL A 160 -14.21 -3.70 11.37
C VAL A 160 -13.05 -3.62 12.34
N ASN A 161 -13.25 -4.00 13.60
CA ASN A 161 -12.16 -4.16 14.57
C ASN A 161 -11.25 -5.29 14.12
N VAL A 162 -10.01 -5.00 13.79
CA VAL A 162 -9.07 -5.98 13.22
C VAL A 162 -7.99 -6.38 14.22
N CYS A 163 -8.38 -6.62 15.46
CA CYS A 163 -7.47 -7.00 16.54
C CYS A 163 -6.70 -8.30 16.30
N ASP A 164 -7.14 -9.14 15.36
CA ASP A 164 -6.47 -10.39 14.97
C ASP A 164 -5.94 -10.37 13.53
N CYS A 165 -5.67 -9.18 12.99
CA CYS A 165 -5.10 -9.01 11.64
C CYS A 165 -3.81 -9.83 11.48
N GLN A 166 -3.72 -10.61 10.39
CA GLN A 166 -2.62 -11.54 10.15
C GLN A 166 -1.55 -11.02 9.21
N ILE A 167 -1.78 -9.93 8.50
CA ILE A 167 -0.78 -9.35 7.60
C ILE A 167 0.10 -8.30 8.27
N GLY A 168 -0.42 -7.60 9.29
CA GLY A 168 0.35 -6.68 10.12
C GLY A 168 1.22 -7.45 11.13
N ASP A 169 2.28 -6.80 11.56
CA ASP A 169 3.16 -7.36 12.61
C ASP A 169 2.35 -7.70 13.88
N GLY A 170 2.77 -8.75 14.58
CA GLY A 170 2.11 -9.20 15.81
C GLY A 170 2.01 -8.14 16.89
N ASP A 171 2.98 -7.24 16.97
CA ASP A 171 2.94 -6.11 17.91
C ASP A 171 1.77 -5.16 17.61
N TYR A 172 1.34 -5.05 16.35
CA TYR A 172 0.23 -4.17 15.97
C TYR A 172 -1.09 -4.61 16.61
N ARG A 173 -1.30 -5.91 16.81
CA ARG A 173 -2.51 -6.42 17.49
C ARG A 173 -2.59 -5.88 18.93
N LYS A 174 -1.47 -5.88 19.64
CA LYS A 174 -1.40 -5.34 21.01
C LYS A 174 -1.55 -3.82 21.04
N LEU A 175 -0.90 -3.12 20.12
CA LEU A 175 -1.00 -1.66 20.01
C LEU A 175 -2.43 -1.22 19.67
N LEU A 176 -3.09 -1.92 18.77
CA LEU A 176 -4.46 -1.65 18.37
C LEU A 176 -5.44 -1.85 19.53
N ALA A 177 -5.34 -2.99 20.22
CA ALA A 177 -6.20 -3.31 21.36
C ALA A 177 -6.03 -2.31 22.51
N CYS A 178 -4.80 -1.96 22.86
CA CYS A 178 -4.50 -0.97 23.87
C CYS A 178 -5.07 0.41 23.51
N THR A 179 -4.90 0.85 22.27
CA THR A 179 -5.40 2.14 21.81
C THR A 179 -6.91 2.20 21.86
N LEU A 180 -7.59 1.16 21.38
CA LEU A 180 -9.05 1.11 21.40
C LEU A 180 -9.60 1.14 22.83
N GLU A 181 -9.01 0.39 23.74
CA GLU A 181 -9.40 0.39 25.16
C GLU A 181 -9.26 1.78 25.77
N CYS A 182 -8.10 2.41 25.61
CA CYS A 182 -7.87 3.78 26.11
C CYS A 182 -8.85 4.79 25.48
N ALA A 183 -9.11 4.67 24.19
CA ALA A 183 -10.04 5.55 23.48
C ALA A 183 -11.47 5.41 24.00
N ARG A 184 -11.94 4.18 24.22
CA ARG A 184 -13.27 3.91 24.78
C ARG A 184 -13.41 4.45 26.20
N GLU A 185 -12.41 4.28 27.04
CA GLU A 185 -12.39 4.79 28.41
C GLU A 185 -12.44 6.33 28.46
N SER A 186 -11.88 7.01 27.46
CA SER A 186 -11.85 8.46 27.39
C SER A 186 -13.24 9.10 27.23
N GLY A 187 -14.17 8.35 26.66
CA GLY A 187 -15.49 8.86 26.32
C GLY A 187 -15.50 9.85 25.15
N LEU A 188 -14.36 10.09 24.51
CA LEU A 188 -14.27 10.97 23.35
C LEU A 188 -14.82 10.28 22.10
N PRO A 189 -15.51 11.02 21.20
CA PRO A 189 -16.09 10.45 20.00
C PRO A 189 -15.06 10.31 18.88
N TYR A 190 -15.34 9.41 17.92
CA TYR A 190 -14.63 9.44 16.65
C TYR A 190 -15.07 10.63 15.80
N TYR A 191 -14.20 11.07 14.87
CA TYR A 191 -14.54 12.14 13.93
C TYR A 191 -15.53 11.62 12.89
N HIS A 192 -16.74 12.18 12.89
CA HIS A 192 -17.80 11.79 11.96
C HIS A 192 -17.65 12.56 10.65
N ARG A 193 -17.33 11.85 9.59
CA ARG A 193 -17.00 12.43 8.27
C ARG A 193 -18.12 13.29 7.68
N MET A 194 -19.36 12.89 7.85
CA MET A 194 -20.51 13.62 7.29
C MET A 194 -20.91 14.84 8.12
N ARG A 195 -20.76 14.76 9.44
CA ARG A 195 -21.11 15.86 10.36
C ARG A 195 -19.93 16.78 10.64
N HIS A 196 -18.71 16.38 10.28
CA HIS A 196 -17.47 17.11 10.54
C HIS A 196 -17.27 17.42 12.03
N GLU A 197 -17.64 16.48 12.89
CA GLU A 197 -17.55 16.56 14.34
C GLU A 197 -16.93 15.30 14.92
N GLY A 198 -16.18 15.46 16.00
CA GLY A 198 -15.55 14.36 16.72
C GLY A 198 -14.06 14.59 16.91
N TYR A 199 -13.39 13.57 17.45
CA TYR A 199 -12.00 13.69 17.86
C TYR A 199 -11.09 12.66 17.18
N PHE A 200 -11.29 11.38 17.42
CA PHE A 200 -10.41 10.33 16.89
C PHE A 200 -10.58 10.12 15.39
N ARG A 201 -9.48 10.10 14.65
CA ARG A 201 -9.51 9.88 13.20
C ARG A 201 -8.78 8.61 12.77
N HIS A 202 -7.47 8.52 13.03
CA HIS A 202 -6.65 7.41 12.56
C HIS A 202 -5.60 7.00 13.59
N LEU A 203 -5.12 5.77 13.48
CA LEU A 203 -3.94 5.28 14.18
C LEU A 203 -2.96 4.76 13.13
N LEU A 204 -1.78 5.38 13.07
CA LEU A 204 -0.70 4.98 12.20
C LEU A 204 0.34 4.23 13.01
N VAL A 205 0.67 3.02 12.60
CA VAL A 205 1.71 2.21 13.22
C VAL A 205 2.75 1.80 12.18
N ARG A 206 4.02 1.91 12.54
CA ARG A 206 5.15 1.49 11.71
C ARG A 206 6.13 0.70 12.55
N LYS A 207 6.68 -0.36 11.99
CA LYS A 207 7.71 -1.16 12.64
C LYS A 207 8.74 -1.61 11.60
N ALA A 208 10.01 -1.38 11.90
CA ALA A 208 11.09 -1.87 11.06
C ALA A 208 11.27 -3.39 11.21
N GLU A 209 11.53 -4.06 10.11
CA GLU A 209 11.78 -5.50 10.10
C GLU A 209 13.12 -5.86 10.74
N LYS A 210 14.18 -5.10 10.41
CA LYS A 210 15.54 -5.40 10.85
C LYS A 210 15.89 -4.82 12.22
N THR A 211 15.52 -3.59 12.47
CA THR A 211 15.84 -2.91 13.74
C THR A 211 14.81 -3.15 14.83
N GLU A 212 13.62 -3.59 14.44
CA GLU A 212 12.45 -3.79 15.31
C GLU A 212 11.97 -2.51 16.02
N GLU A 213 12.38 -1.35 15.54
CA GLU A 213 11.93 -0.06 16.05
C GLU A 213 10.48 0.22 15.65
N ILE A 214 9.68 0.71 16.60
CA ILE A 214 8.24 0.97 16.43
C ILE A 214 7.98 2.46 16.58
N LEU A 215 7.19 3.02 15.65
CA LEU A 215 6.70 4.39 15.68
C LEU A 215 5.18 4.37 15.60
N ILE A 216 4.52 5.08 16.52
CA ILE A 216 3.06 5.11 16.62
C ILE A 216 2.60 6.54 16.60
N ASP A 217 1.58 6.83 15.78
CA ASP A 217 1.00 8.17 15.66
C ASP A 217 -0.52 8.09 15.71
N ILE A 218 -1.14 8.80 16.64
CA ILE A 218 -2.59 8.96 16.67
C ILE A 218 -2.96 10.28 15.99
N VAL A 219 -3.88 10.20 15.04
CA VAL A 219 -4.37 11.34 14.28
C VAL A 219 -5.75 11.70 14.79
N THR A 220 -5.92 12.95 15.22
CA THR A 220 -7.17 13.45 15.77
C THR A 220 -7.55 14.78 15.14
N ALA A 221 -8.81 15.16 15.31
CA ALA A 221 -9.23 16.55 15.09
C ALA A 221 -8.72 17.45 16.22
N SER A 222 -8.99 18.75 16.12
CA SER A 222 -8.63 19.73 17.14
C SER A 222 -9.32 19.45 18.48
N GLU A 223 -8.68 19.87 19.56
CA GLU A 223 -9.10 19.65 20.95
C GLU A 223 -10.24 20.56 21.40
N GLU A 224 -10.67 21.49 20.57
CA GLU A 224 -11.70 22.46 20.91
C GLU A 224 -13.03 21.78 21.25
N GLY A 225 -13.61 22.18 22.38
CA GLY A 225 -14.91 21.69 22.84
C GLY A 225 -14.88 20.41 23.68
N PHE A 226 -13.73 19.80 23.91
CA PHE A 226 -13.60 18.55 24.69
C PHE A 226 -12.99 18.74 26.09
N GLY A 227 -12.66 19.97 26.47
CA GLY A 227 -12.06 20.27 27.79
C GLY A 227 -10.69 19.62 27.97
N SER A 228 -10.46 19.02 29.14
CA SER A 228 -9.20 18.35 29.48
C SER A 228 -9.12 16.89 29.01
N LYS A 229 -10.20 16.32 28.48
CA LYS A 229 -10.26 14.91 28.09
C LYS A 229 -9.21 14.50 27.06
N PRO A 230 -8.94 15.30 26.00
CA PRO A 230 -7.89 14.96 25.04
C PRO A 230 -6.53 14.78 25.68
N LYS A 231 -6.11 15.69 26.52
CA LYS A 231 -4.81 15.62 27.19
C LYS A 231 -4.74 14.43 28.16
N GLU A 232 -5.78 14.18 28.92
CA GLU A 232 -5.88 13.03 29.81
C GLU A 232 -5.78 11.72 29.04
N PHE A 233 -6.47 11.62 27.89
CA PHE A 233 -6.37 10.48 27.01
C PHE A 233 -4.93 10.28 26.51
N LEU A 234 -4.31 11.31 25.96
CA LEU A 234 -2.96 11.21 25.38
C LEU A 234 -1.94 10.78 26.44
N ASP A 235 -2.02 11.31 27.65
CA ASP A 235 -1.11 10.94 28.75
C ASP A 235 -1.30 9.47 29.17
N LYS A 236 -2.54 9.02 29.33
CA LYS A 236 -2.85 7.63 29.65
C LYS A 236 -2.46 6.67 28.54
N TRP A 237 -2.76 7.02 27.30
CA TRP A 237 -2.45 6.21 26.14
C TRP A 237 -0.95 6.02 25.99
N ALA A 238 -0.17 7.09 26.04
CA ALA A 238 1.28 7.01 25.95
C ALA A 238 1.88 6.12 27.04
N ALA A 239 1.40 6.24 28.29
CA ALA A 239 1.84 5.42 29.40
C ALA A 239 1.45 3.93 29.21
N ALA A 240 0.23 3.68 28.77
CA ALA A 240 -0.27 2.32 28.52
C ALA A 240 0.50 1.61 27.40
N LEU A 241 0.83 2.31 26.32
CA LEU A 241 1.63 1.78 25.23
C LEU A 241 3.02 1.35 25.71
N GLN A 242 3.67 2.19 26.52
CA GLN A 242 5.01 1.92 27.06
C GLN A 242 5.03 0.74 28.04
N ALA A 243 3.90 0.41 28.63
CA ALA A 243 3.77 -0.73 29.55
C ALA A 243 3.52 -2.07 28.83
N LEU A 244 3.27 -2.05 27.52
CA LEU A 244 3.04 -3.28 26.76
C LEU A 244 4.31 -4.11 26.61
N GLU A 245 4.15 -5.43 26.66
CA GLU A 245 5.20 -6.37 26.26
C GLU A 245 5.13 -6.61 24.76
N LEU A 246 6.10 -6.07 24.03
CA LEU A 246 6.21 -6.14 22.57
C LEU A 246 7.50 -6.84 22.19
N SER A 247 7.52 -7.46 21.01
CA SER A 247 8.77 -8.01 20.47
C SER A 247 9.71 -6.89 20.00
N GLY A 248 9.16 -5.81 19.47
CA GLY A 248 9.94 -4.61 19.10
C GLY A 248 10.02 -3.59 20.23
N LYS A 249 10.70 -2.49 19.92
CA LYS A 249 10.89 -1.37 20.86
C LYS A 249 10.20 -0.11 20.33
N ILE A 250 9.32 0.46 21.13
CA ILE A 250 8.73 1.77 20.82
C ILE A 250 9.82 2.84 20.94
N VAL A 251 10.11 3.52 19.82
CA VAL A 251 11.07 4.62 19.76
C VAL A 251 10.37 5.98 19.68
N GLY A 252 9.10 6.02 19.35
CA GLY A 252 8.32 7.24 19.29
C GLY A 252 6.83 7.01 19.43
N ILE A 253 6.17 7.90 20.15
CA ILE A 253 4.72 8.00 20.27
C ILE A 253 4.36 9.43 19.94
N LEU A 254 3.50 9.60 18.92
CA LEU A 254 3.19 10.90 18.34
C LEU A 254 1.69 11.18 18.35
N HIS A 255 1.37 12.46 18.33
CA HIS A 255 0.01 12.94 18.12
C HIS A 255 0.01 13.93 16.96
N THR A 256 -0.77 13.66 15.94
CA THR A 256 -0.94 14.52 14.76
C THR A 256 -2.34 15.10 14.73
N LYS A 257 -2.45 16.41 14.52
CA LYS A 257 -3.72 17.09 14.30
C LYS A 257 -4.08 17.09 12.81
N ASN A 258 -5.34 16.84 12.52
CA ASN A 258 -5.89 16.85 11.18
C ASN A 258 -7.34 17.29 11.23
N ASP A 259 -7.60 18.53 10.82
CA ASP A 259 -8.95 19.11 10.75
C ASP A 259 -9.50 19.16 9.32
N SER A 260 -8.83 18.51 8.37
CA SER A 260 -9.31 18.46 6.98
C SER A 260 -10.67 17.76 6.89
N LEU A 261 -11.50 18.20 5.97
CA LEU A 261 -12.83 17.63 5.74
C LEU A 261 -12.77 16.29 5.02
N ALA A 262 -11.68 16.03 4.30
CA ALA A 262 -11.46 14.76 3.60
C ALA A 262 -11.04 13.65 4.57
N ASP A 263 -11.46 12.42 4.28
CA ASP A 263 -11.07 11.22 5.03
C ASP A 263 -9.68 10.74 4.58
N ILE A 264 -8.69 11.56 4.86
CA ILE A 264 -7.28 11.30 4.53
C ILE A 264 -6.41 11.52 5.76
N VAL A 265 -5.29 10.80 5.83
CA VAL A 265 -4.24 11.07 6.82
C VAL A 265 -3.43 12.27 6.32
N LYS A 266 -3.53 13.38 7.03
CA LYS A 266 -2.84 14.63 6.70
C LYS A 266 -2.18 15.19 7.94
N ASP A 267 -0.96 15.67 7.81
CA ASP A 267 -0.22 16.32 8.89
C ASP A 267 -0.50 17.82 8.90
N GLU A 268 -1.28 18.27 9.88
CA GLU A 268 -1.51 19.68 10.18
C GLU A 268 -0.84 20.10 11.51
N GLY A 269 0.10 19.33 11.97
CA GLY A 269 0.89 19.54 13.17
C GLY A 269 1.06 18.27 13.98
N THR A 270 2.30 17.90 14.24
CA THR A 270 2.66 16.70 15.00
C THR A 270 3.45 17.06 16.24
N GLU A 271 3.04 16.55 17.41
CA GLU A 271 3.81 16.63 18.63
C GLU A 271 4.36 15.27 19.05
N VAL A 272 5.52 15.28 19.68
CA VAL A 272 6.14 14.07 20.23
C VAL A 272 5.69 13.89 21.68
N LEU A 273 4.96 12.82 21.95
CA LEU A 273 4.53 12.46 23.30
C LEU A 273 5.61 11.68 24.04
N PHE A 274 6.36 10.86 23.31
CA PHE A 274 7.47 10.08 23.84
C PHE A 274 8.50 9.82 22.74
N GLY A 275 9.78 9.89 23.10
CA GLY A 275 10.87 9.52 22.21
C GLY A 275 11.09 10.48 21.06
N GLN A 276 11.03 9.98 19.86
CA GLN A 276 11.39 10.69 18.63
C GLN A 276 10.33 10.50 17.54
N ASP A 277 10.39 11.32 16.48
CA ASP A 277 9.45 11.30 15.37
C ASP A 277 9.96 10.54 14.14
N TYR A 278 10.89 9.65 14.32
CA TYR A 278 11.46 8.83 13.27
C TYR A 278 11.93 7.48 13.81
N PHE A 279 12.18 6.54 12.89
CA PHE A 279 12.82 5.27 13.18
C PHE A 279 13.73 4.89 12.03
N TYR A 280 14.55 3.86 12.22
CA TYR A 280 15.46 3.35 11.21
C TYR A 280 15.05 1.96 10.74
N GLU A 281 15.09 1.74 9.44
CA GLU A 281 14.99 0.42 8.82
C GLU A 281 16.28 0.13 8.06
N GLU A 282 16.56 -1.15 7.85
CA GLU A 282 17.67 -1.59 7.01
C GLU A 282 17.15 -2.39 5.83
N LEU A 283 17.65 -2.09 4.63
CA LEU A 283 17.44 -2.86 3.42
C LEU A 283 18.78 -3.11 2.75
N LEU A 284 19.08 -4.39 2.48
CA LEU A 284 20.31 -4.79 1.81
C LEU A 284 21.58 -4.15 2.41
N GLY A 285 21.62 -4.06 3.73
CA GLY A 285 22.73 -3.50 4.49
C GLY A 285 22.80 -1.98 4.58
N LEU A 286 21.83 -1.26 3.97
CA LEU A 286 21.74 0.20 4.04
C LEU A 286 20.70 0.64 5.05
N LYS A 287 20.97 1.74 5.74
CA LYS A 287 20.07 2.34 6.72
C LYS A 287 19.21 3.42 6.09
N PHE A 288 17.94 3.44 6.49
CA PHE A 288 16.98 4.45 6.05
C PHE A 288 16.27 5.05 7.26
N LYS A 289 16.29 6.37 7.35
CA LYS A 289 15.52 7.12 8.33
C LYS A 289 14.10 7.29 7.80
N ILE A 290 13.12 6.84 8.57
CA ILE A 290 11.71 6.84 8.18
C ILE A 290 10.91 7.69 9.16
N THR A 291 10.11 8.61 8.62
CA THR A 291 9.19 9.47 9.38
C THR A 291 7.75 8.94 9.28
N PRO A 292 6.79 9.42 10.10
CA PRO A 292 5.43 8.87 10.08
C PRO A 292 4.76 8.87 8.71
N PHE A 293 4.94 9.94 7.95
CA PHE A 293 4.21 10.16 6.70
C PHE A 293 5.06 9.96 5.43
N SER A 294 6.34 9.62 5.57
CA SER A 294 7.18 9.34 4.42
C SER A 294 6.79 8.01 3.76
N PHE A 295 6.90 7.97 2.43
CA PHE A 295 6.69 6.71 1.71
C PHE A 295 7.87 5.76 1.95
N PHE A 296 7.53 4.50 2.22
CA PHE A 296 8.47 3.39 2.28
C PHE A 296 7.71 2.12 1.91
N GLN A 297 8.35 1.18 1.22
CA GLN A 297 7.70 -0.08 0.84
C GLN A 297 7.16 -0.80 2.08
N THR A 298 5.91 -1.24 2.03
CA THR A 298 5.20 -1.78 3.20
C THR A 298 5.56 -3.22 3.57
N ASN A 299 6.32 -3.90 2.71
CA ASN A 299 6.89 -5.22 2.96
C ASN A 299 8.40 -5.11 2.78
N SER A 300 9.15 -4.98 3.87
CA SER A 300 10.60 -4.75 3.82
C SER A 300 11.36 -5.90 3.18
N LEU A 301 11.03 -7.15 3.53
CA LEU A 301 11.68 -8.32 2.95
C LEU A 301 11.33 -8.51 1.49
N GLY A 302 10.07 -8.23 1.11
CA GLY A 302 9.66 -8.20 -0.29
C GLY A 302 10.33 -7.09 -1.08
N ALA A 303 10.53 -5.93 -0.46
CA ALA A 303 11.27 -4.82 -1.07
C ALA A 303 12.73 -5.20 -1.37
N GLU A 304 13.39 -5.92 -0.47
CA GLU A 304 14.74 -6.42 -0.71
C GLU A 304 14.80 -7.33 -1.94
N VAL A 305 13.82 -8.21 -2.10
CA VAL A 305 13.72 -9.09 -3.29
C VAL A 305 13.54 -8.25 -4.56
N LEU A 306 12.64 -7.28 -4.52
CA LEU A 306 12.38 -6.38 -5.66
C LEU A 306 13.62 -5.58 -6.05
N TYR A 307 14.28 -4.95 -5.09
CA TYR A 307 15.44 -4.09 -5.36
C TYR A 307 16.67 -4.88 -5.78
N GLU A 308 16.84 -6.08 -5.23
CA GLU A 308 17.90 -6.99 -5.65
C GLU A 308 17.72 -7.42 -7.11
N LYS A 309 16.48 -7.71 -7.51
CA LYS A 309 16.12 -8.03 -8.89
C LYS A 309 16.32 -6.84 -9.83
N ALA A 310 15.93 -5.66 -9.41
CA ALA A 310 16.15 -4.42 -10.16
C ALA A 310 17.64 -4.17 -10.37
N ARG A 311 18.45 -4.37 -9.34
CA ARG A 311 19.93 -4.27 -9.43
C ARG A 311 20.52 -5.29 -10.38
N GLU A 312 20.01 -6.51 -10.36
CA GLU A 312 20.43 -7.57 -11.32
C GLU A 312 20.11 -7.15 -12.77
N TYR A 313 18.91 -6.61 -13.01
CA TYR A 313 18.52 -6.17 -14.34
C TYR A 313 19.30 -4.97 -14.85
N ILE A 314 19.61 -4.03 -13.97
CA ILE A 314 20.44 -2.87 -14.35
C ILE A 314 21.87 -3.30 -14.70
N GLY A 315 22.32 -4.39 -14.11
CA GLY A 315 23.62 -4.99 -14.40
C GLY A 315 24.80 -4.24 -13.83
N ASP A 316 25.94 -4.33 -14.49
CA ASP A 316 27.18 -3.66 -14.06
C ASP A 316 27.05 -2.15 -14.21
N THR A 317 27.19 -1.45 -13.07
CA THR A 317 27.14 0.03 -13.00
C THR A 317 28.51 0.65 -12.75
N ASN A 318 29.57 -0.16 -12.71
CA ASN A 318 30.93 0.31 -12.47
C ASN A 318 31.36 1.33 -13.54
N GLU A 319 31.87 2.48 -13.10
CA GLU A 319 32.26 3.61 -13.95
C GLU A 319 31.13 4.20 -14.81
N LYS A 320 29.87 3.94 -14.46
CA LYS A 320 28.69 4.39 -15.21
C LYS A 320 27.89 5.45 -14.47
N VAL A 321 27.26 6.33 -15.24
CA VAL A 321 26.28 7.30 -14.74
C VAL A 321 24.89 6.69 -14.84
N VAL A 322 24.19 6.60 -13.71
CA VAL A 322 22.85 6.04 -13.60
C VAL A 322 21.86 7.13 -13.25
N PHE A 323 20.79 7.25 -14.01
CA PHE A 323 19.66 8.09 -13.66
C PHE A 323 18.60 7.25 -12.95
N ASP A 324 18.17 7.71 -11.76
CA ASP A 324 17.02 7.18 -11.04
C ASP A 324 15.91 8.22 -11.12
N LEU A 325 15.03 8.06 -12.11
CA LEU A 325 13.93 8.97 -12.36
C LEU A 325 12.70 8.52 -11.55
N TYR A 326 12.04 9.47 -10.90
CA TYR A 326 11.02 9.21 -9.87
C TYR A 326 11.63 8.53 -8.65
N SER A 327 12.69 9.12 -8.13
CA SER A 327 13.57 8.46 -7.15
C SER A 327 12.96 8.31 -5.74
N GLY A 328 11.86 9.01 -5.44
CA GLY A 328 11.26 8.98 -4.11
C GLY A 328 12.26 9.40 -3.04
N THR A 329 12.36 8.62 -1.97
CA THR A 329 13.33 8.83 -0.89
C THR A 329 14.73 8.29 -1.20
N GLY A 330 14.97 7.91 -2.46
CA GLY A 330 16.28 7.51 -2.94
C GLY A 330 16.70 6.08 -2.60
N THR A 331 15.77 5.20 -2.24
CA THR A 331 16.08 3.83 -1.83
C THR A 331 16.80 3.05 -2.92
N ILE A 332 16.24 3.03 -4.14
CA ILE A 332 16.85 2.31 -5.28
C ILE A 332 18.18 2.95 -5.67
N ALA A 333 18.24 4.28 -5.73
CA ALA A 333 19.45 5.01 -6.02
C ALA A 333 20.60 4.60 -5.10
N GLN A 334 20.34 4.50 -3.81
CA GLN A 334 21.35 4.12 -2.82
C GLN A 334 21.80 2.67 -2.95
N ILE A 335 20.89 1.77 -3.33
CA ILE A 335 21.22 0.36 -3.58
C ILE A 335 22.14 0.23 -4.80
N LEU A 336 21.96 1.07 -5.80
CA LEU A 336 22.79 1.08 -7.02
C LEU A 336 24.14 1.79 -6.83
N ALA A 337 24.21 2.72 -5.92
CA ALA A 337 25.34 3.63 -5.76
C ALA A 337 26.69 3.01 -5.45
N PRO A 338 26.80 1.96 -4.61
CA PRO A 338 28.12 1.51 -4.17
C PRO A 338 29.10 1.19 -5.29
N VAL A 339 28.61 0.87 -6.46
CA VAL A 339 29.43 0.48 -7.61
C VAL A 339 29.32 1.46 -8.80
N ALA A 340 28.41 2.41 -8.77
CA ALA A 340 28.25 3.40 -9.85
C ALA A 340 29.26 4.54 -9.73
N LYS A 341 29.65 5.12 -10.86
CA LYS A 341 30.45 6.35 -10.87
C LYS A 341 29.67 7.51 -10.29
N LYS A 342 28.39 7.65 -10.71
CA LYS A 342 27.48 8.70 -10.26
C LYS A 342 26.03 8.24 -10.41
N VAL A 343 25.20 8.60 -9.45
CA VAL A 343 23.76 8.42 -9.52
C VAL A 343 23.08 9.78 -9.46
N VAL A 344 22.19 10.04 -10.40
CA VAL A 344 21.35 11.24 -10.44
C VAL A 344 19.93 10.85 -10.18
N GLY A 345 19.36 11.31 -9.04
CA GLY A 345 17.98 11.09 -8.68
C GLY A 345 17.11 12.31 -9.01
N VAL A 346 15.95 12.09 -9.57
CA VAL A 346 14.95 13.14 -9.85
C VAL A 346 13.63 12.78 -9.22
N GLU A 347 13.08 13.68 -8.41
CA GLU A 347 11.82 13.50 -7.69
C GLU A 347 11.06 14.83 -7.57
N ILE A 348 9.76 14.81 -7.81
CA ILE A 348 8.93 16.00 -7.73
C ILE A 348 8.64 16.43 -6.29
N VAL A 349 8.59 15.50 -5.35
CA VAL A 349 8.31 15.78 -3.93
C VAL A 349 9.59 16.24 -3.25
N GLU A 350 9.65 17.52 -2.90
CA GLU A 350 10.84 18.16 -2.32
C GLU A 350 11.26 17.52 -1.00
N GLU A 351 10.31 17.16 -0.14
CA GLU A 351 10.56 16.49 1.15
C GLU A 351 11.19 15.10 0.93
N ALA A 352 10.80 14.40 -0.13
CA ALA A 352 11.40 13.11 -0.47
C ALA A 352 12.85 13.28 -0.93
N VAL A 353 13.16 14.33 -1.68
CA VAL A 353 14.54 14.67 -2.09
C VAL A 353 15.41 14.96 -0.87
N GLU A 354 14.91 15.73 0.09
CA GLU A 354 15.63 16.01 1.33
C GLU A 354 15.86 14.74 2.16
N ALA A 355 14.86 13.86 2.24
CA ALA A 355 14.99 12.57 2.89
C ALA A 355 16.04 11.69 2.20
N ALA A 356 16.10 11.71 0.88
CA ALA A 356 17.09 10.98 0.09
C ALA A 356 18.53 11.47 0.40
N LYS A 357 18.72 12.77 0.51
CA LYS A 357 20.02 13.37 0.89
C LYS A 357 20.45 12.93 2.30
N VAL A 358 19.52 12.94 3.25
CA VAL A 358 19.78 12.48 4.63
C VAL A 358 20.20 11.02 4.64
N ASN A 359 19.49 10.15 3.92
CA ASN A 359 19.78 8.73 3.84
C ASN A 359 21.14 8.46 3.15
N ALA A 360 21.45 9.18 2.08
CA ALA A 360 22.73 9.06 1.41
C ALA A 360 23.89 9.39 2.35
N LYS A 361 23.78 10.48 3.12
CA LYS A 361 24.78 10.87 4.13
C LYS A 361 24.88 9.81 5.23
N LEU A 362 23.77 9.29 5.70
CA LEU A 362 23.72 8.25 6.74
C LEU A 362 24.49 6.98 6.31
N ASN A 363 24.40 6.63 5.03
CA ASN A 363 25.08 5.47 4.45
C ASN A 363 26.50 5.77 3.92
N GLY A 364 27.00 6.99 4.11
CA GLY A 364 28.33 7.38 3.68
C GLY A 364 28.51 7.43 2.17
N LEU A 365 27.44 7.69 1.43
CA LEU A 365 27.43 7.73 -0.02
C LEU A 365 27.57 9.18 -0.51
N ASP A 366 28.55 9.47 -1.33
CA ASP A 366 28.92 10.81 -1.80
C ASP A 366 28.79 11.01 -3.32
N ASN A 367 28.45 9.95 -4.07
CA ASN A 367 28.35 9.97 -5.52
C ASN A 367 26.94 10.23 -6.04
N PHE A 368 26.11 10.96 -5.26
CA PHE A 368 24.76 11.31 -5.61
C PHE A 368 24.57 12.77 -5.94
N THR A 369 23.69 13.02 -6.90
CA THR A 369 23.06 14.33 -7.09
C THR A 369 21.54 14.13 -7.10
N PHE A 370 20.82 14.85 -6.26
CA PHE A 370 19.37 14.81 -6.22
C PHE A 370 18.77 16.12 -6.72
N TRP A 371 17.79 16.01 -7.62
CA TRP A 371 17.07 17.13 -8.20
C TRP A 371 15.60 17.07 -7.80
N ALA A 372 15.11 18.16 -7.21
CA ALA A 372 13.68 18.32 -6.93
C ALA A 372 12.98 18.95 -8.14
N GLY A 373 11.97 18.28 -8.67
CA GLY A 373 11.17 18.80 -9.78
C GLY A 373 10.52 17.72 -10.61
N ASP A 374 9.67 18.16 -11.52
CA ASP A 374 9.01 17.29 -12.49
C ASP A 374 10.04 16.72 -13.46
N VAL A 375 10.07 15.40 -13.62
CA VAL A 375 10.98 14.72 -14.56
C VAL A 375 10.91 15.32 -15.96
N LEU A 376 9.71 15.60 -16.46
CA LEU A 376 9.52 16.19 -17.78
C LEU A 376 10.26 17.53 -17.96
N LYS A 377 10.31 18.35 -16.88
CA LYS A 377 10.93 19.67 -16.92
C LYS A 377 12.41 19.62 -16.58
N VAL A 378 12.78 18.83 -15.58
CA VAL A 378 14.14 18.78 -15.04
C VAL A 378 15.09 18.01 -15.97
N ILE A 379 14.60 17.01 -16.68
CA ILE A 379 15.43 16.11 -17.49
C ILE A 379 16.30 16.88 -18.53
N ASP A 380 15.78 17.99 -19.06
CA ASP A 380 16.52 18.82 -20.03
C ASP A 380 17.61 19.66 -19.36
N GLU A 381 17.53 19.85 -18.04
CA GLU A 381 18.45 20.70 -17.26
C GLU A 381 19.59 19.92 -16.60
N LEU A 382 19.58 18.58 -16.65
CA LEU A 382 20.53 17.75 -15.94
C LEU A 382 21.98 17.88 -16.42
N GLY A 383 22.17 18.27 -17.69
CA GLY A 383 23.51 18.53 -18.25
C GLY A 383 24.39 17.29 -18.39
N GLU A 384 23.88 16.11 -18.11
CA GLU A 384 24.60 14.84 -18.16
C GLU A 384 23.86 13.84 -19.05
N ILE A 385 24.60 12.89 -19.60
CA ILE A 385 24.05 11.79 -20.38
C ILE A 385 24.16 10.52 -19.55
N PRO A 386 23.05 9.83 -19.28
CA PRO A 386 23.09 8.57 -18.53
C PRO A 386 23.60 7.43 -19.38
N ASP A 387 24.28 6.48 -18.74
CA ASP A 387 24.59 5.18 -19.32
C ASP A 387 23.45 4.19 -19.11
N LEU A 388 22.75 4.31 -17.99
CA LEU A 388 21.65 3.46 -17.56
C LEU A 388 20.55 4.30 -16.93
N ILE A 389 19.29 3.86 -17.07
CA ILE A 389 18.14 4.54 -16.48
C ILE A 389 17.27 3.55 -15.70
N MET A 390 16.94 3.94 -14.46
CA MET A 390 15.95 3.28 -13.63
C MET A 390 14.70 4.17 -13.54
N LEU A 391 13.52 3.59 -13.74
CA LEU A 391 12.22 4.25 -13.63
C LEU A 391 11.37 3.57 -12.57
N ASP A 392 10.89 4.33 -11.59
CA ASP A 392 9.91 3.89 -10.60
C ASP A 392 8.80 4.94 -10.48
N PRO A 393 7.99 5.12 -11.54
CA PRO A 393 7.00 6.19 -11.60
C PRO A 393 5.81 5.95 -10.66
N PRO A 394 4.96 6.99 -10.45
CA PRO A 394 3.71 6.82 -9.71
C PRO A 394 2.73 5.87 -10.43
N ARG A 395 1.62 5.54 -9.75
CA ARG A 395 0.63 4.55 -10.22
C ARG A 395 0.13 4.79 -11.65
N ASP A 396 0.03 6.05 -12.06
CA ASP A 396 -0.46 6.42 -13.39
C ASP A 396 0.60 6.27 -14.49
N GLY A 397 1.81 5.90 -14.13
CA GLY A 397 2.90 5.68 -15.06
C GLY A 397 3.64 6.96 -15.44
N VAL A 398 4.40 6.89 -16.53
CA VAL A 398 5.22 7.99 -17.02
C VAL A 398 4.42 8.85 -18.01
N ASN A 399 4.51 10.17 -17.84
CA ASN A 399 3.94 11.10 -18.84
C ASN A 399 4.51 10.78 -20.22
N PRO A 400 3.68 10.66 -21.28
CA PRO A 400 4.14 10.30 -22.62
C PRO A 400 5.25 11.20 -23.18
N LYS A 401 5.21 12.50 -22.91
CA LYS A 401 6.26 13.44 -23.32
C LYS A 401 7.56 13.20 -22.59
N ALA A 402 7.50 12.91 -21.29
CA ALA A 402 8.66 12.54 -20.49
C ALA A 402 9.26 11.22 -20.98
N LEU A 403 8.42 10.23 -21.26
CA LEU A 403 8.87 8.94 -21.78
C LEU A 403 9.65 9.08 -23.08
N MET A 404 9.18 9.91 -24.01
CA MET A 404 9.90 10.17 -25.28
C MET A 404 11.27 10.79 -25.03
N LYS A 405 11.38 11.74 -24.11
CA LYS A 405 12.67 12.33 -23.74
C LYS A 405 13.62 11.31 -23.12
N ILE A 406 13.09 10.43 -22.24
CA ILE A 406 13.84 9.36 -21.60
C ILE A 406 14.38 8.38 -22.66
N LEU A 407 13.54 7.95 -23.58
CA LEU A 407 13.93 7.04 -24.67
C LEU A 407 14.95 7.65 -25.62
N ASN A 408 14.92 8.96 -25.82
CA ASN A 408 15.85 9.67 -26.69
C ASN A 408 17.28 9.71 -26.17
N PHE A 409 17.52 9.37 -24.90
CA PHE A 409 18.90 9.20 -24.42
C PHE A 409 19.62 8.00 -25.07
N GLY A 410 18.86 7.04 -25.61
CA GLY A 410 19.43 5.88 -26.32
C GLY A 410 20.27 4.97 -25.42
N VAL A 411 19.89 4.83 -24.16
CA VAL A 411 20.62 3.96 -23.21
C VAL A 411 20.52 2.49 -23.59
N ASP A 412 21.56 1.71 -23.26
CA ASP A 412 21.56 0.27 -23.53
C ASP A 412 20.61 -0.50 -22.63
N ARG A 413 20.36 -0.01 -21.42
CA ARG A 413 19.43 -0.61 -20.44
C ARG A 413 18.56 0.43 -19.79
N LEU A 414 17.29 0.06 -19.70
CA LEU A 414 16.30 0.79 -18.95
C LEU A 414 15.51 -0.21 -18.14
N VAL A 415 15.39 0.03 -16.83
CA VAL A 415 14.59 -0.80 -15.93
C VAL A 415 13.39 -0.01 -15.47
N TYR A 416 12.21 -0.59 -15.62
CA TYR A 416 10.94 0.04 -15.25
C TYR A 416 10.27 -0.78 -14.15
N ILE A 417 9.96 -0.15 -13.02
CA ILE A 417 9.21 -0.75 -11.91
C ILE A 417 7.82 -0.12 -11.88
N ALA A 418 6.78 -0.93 -12.08
CA ALA A 418 5.41 -0.46 -12.02
C ALA A 418 4.70 -1.06 -10.81
N CYS A 419 4.14 -0.22 -9.94
CA CYS A 419 3.27 -0.69 -8.85
C CYS A 419 1.87 -1.06 -9.33
N LYS A 420 1.48 -0.60 -10.51
CA LYS A 420 0.22 -0.92 -11.18
C LYS A 420 0.49 -1.48 -12.57
N PRO A 421 0.29 -2.78 -12.79
CA PRO A 421 0.65 -3.43 -14.06
C PRO A 421 0.02 -2.79 -15.30
N THR A 422 -1.20 -2.28 -15.19
CA THR A 422 -1.90 -1.61 -16.30
C THR A 422 -1.21 -0.33 -16.76
N SER A 423 -0.44 0.33 -15.90
CA SER A 423 0.31 1.53 -16.29
C SER A 423 1.62 1.21 -17.02
N LEU A 424 2.14 0.00 -16.84
CA LEU A 424 3.29 -0.50 -17.60
C LEU A 424 2.86 -0.95 -19.00
N ALA A 425 1.75 -1.63 -19.08
CA ALA A 425 1.18 -2.10 -20.33
C ALA A 425 0.64 -0.96 -21.19
#